data_d1cd2068db85c29517bd01b82e7d56ad
#
_entry.id   d1cd2068db85c29517bd01b82e7d56ad
#
_cell.length_a   1.000
_cell.length_b   1.000
_cell.length_c   1.000
_cell.angle_alpha   90.00
_cell.angle_beta   90.00
_cell.angle_gamma   90.00
#
_symmetry.space_group_name_H-M   'P 1'
#
loop_
_entity.id
_entity.type
_entity.pdbx_description
1 polymer ?
#
loop_
_entity_poly.entity_id
_entity_poly.type
_entity_poly.pdbx_seq_one_letter_code
_entity_poly.pdbx_strand_id
1 'polypeptide(L)'
;MKRLFLIIFTVIFAFCVYVIFNPPNINITDNWCTNYKLEDNISCGEESLITNIEGKKGFDNFNNGLKHFKDGKWQDAVVSFQKERANNHNNPEILIYLNNAKLMQEKRKIYTIAVALPIRVAKVFLRGVAQVQEEFNKKNPGLGLKVLIVNDENDSQKVAKLVNSLLSKDDVVAVIGHYASEVTKAALPVYQNKEVVVISPGSSAMRETILAGKTYLTNFFFRTVPTVKTVHRILIDKLQLSQLANGEKASVFYNPNSTYSKSAFEEFRQELRVNNISANNIIGIDISSPNFIAKKSLMDVKREGAKALILIPDGHVNSDSFTNALSLINLNRDELPIGGYSVLYDTDILTKIDIDRVKKLVLVISWHRLTSPNKEVIIQAQNLWGTGDISDNTAMSYDATLVLTEALKKLHIDDNLKTQRLKIQQELTQLQVKEGASGTISFDNGDREQEIYEIVKAVSVSARCSQFSAMFVPISYDVSNLPCNRK
;
A
#
# COMPACT_ATOMS: atom_id res chain seq x y z
N MET A 1 57.53 24.05 -36.58
CA MET A 1 56.57 24.16 -35.48
C MET A 1 55.29 24.94 -35.84
N LYS A 2 55.33 26.15 -36.42
CA LYS A 2 54.12 26.93 -36.71
C LYS A 2 53.10 26.26 -37.65
N ARG A 3 53.56 25.51 -38.68
CA ARG A 3 52.64 24.79 -39.59
C ARG A 3 51.93 23.58 -38.97
N LEU A 4 52.57 22.90 -38.01
CA LEU A 4 51.96 21.78 -37.29
C LEU A 4 50.87 22.24 -36.32
N PHE A 5 51.07 23.40 -35.66
CA PHE A 5 50.09 24.02 -34.79
C PHE A 5 48.83 24.48 -35.54
N LEU A 6 49.02 25.02 -36.77
CA LEU A 6 47.90 25.47 -37.59
C LEU A 6 47.03 24.28 -38.07
N ILE A 7 47.64 23.14 -38.42
CA ILE A 7 46.91 21.92 -38.82
C ILE A 7 46.14 21.34 -37.65
N ILE A 8 46.73 21.28 -36.46
CA ILE A 8 46.04 20.75 -35.27
C ILE A 8 44.85 21.66 -34.89
N PHE A 9 45.02 23.00 -34.97
CA PHE A 9 43.94 23.94 -34.67
C PHE A 9 42.79 23.87 -35.68
N THR A 10 43.08 23.64 -36.94
CA THR A 10 42.04 23.49 -38.00
C THR A 10 41.30 22.17 -37.87
N VAL A 11 41.97 21.08 -37.49
CA VAL A 11 41.33 19.78 -37.24
C VAL A 11 40.44 19.81 -35.99
N ILE A 12 40.92 20.45 -34.90
CA ILE A 12 40.09 20.59 -33.69
C ILE A 12 38.88 21.51 -33.96
N PHE A 13 39.07 22.60 -34.67
CA PHE A 13 37.98 23.51 -35.03
C PHE A 13 36.94 22.80 -35.94
N ALA A 14 37.39 22.07 -36.95
CA ALA A 14 36.52 21.27 -37.83
C ALA A 14 35.77 20.20 -37.06
N PHE A 15 36.43 19.55 -36.11
CA PHE A 15 35.79 18.54 -35.22
C PHE A 15 34.76 19.17 -34.30
N CYS A 16 35.06 20.33 -33.69
CA CYS A 16 34.10 21.08 -32.89
C CYS A 16 32.89 21.57 -33.70
N VAL A 17 33.12 22.06 -34.91
CA VAL A 17 32.05 22.48 -35.84
C VAL A 17 31.24 21.26 -36.27
N TYR A 18 31.88 20.14 -36.59
CA TYR A 18 31.19 18.90 -36.94
C TYR A 18 30.32 18.37 -35.78
N VAL A 19 30.79 18.44 -34.53
CA VAL A 19 30.02 18.03 -33.34
C VAL A 19 28.87 19.00 -33.03
N ILE A 20 29.04 20.31 -33.34
CA ILE A 20 27.97 21.33 -33.19
C ILE A 20 26.87 21.15 -34.24
N PHE A 21 27.23 20.84 -35.48
CA PHE A 21 26.27 20.68 -36.60
C PHE A 21 25.75 19.24 -36.75
N ASN A 22 26.49 18.26 -36.23
CA ASN A 22 26.07 16.88 -36.07
C ASN A 22 26.31 16.50 -34.59
N PRO A 23 25.46 16.97 -33.67
CA PRO A 23 25.53 16.43 -32.31
C PRO A 23 25.49 14.93 -32.45
N PRO A 24 26.37 14.19 -31.75
CA PRO A 24 26.25 12.75 -31.74
C PRO A 24 24.78 12.47 -31.47
N ASN A 25 24.14 11.70 -32.36
CA ASN A 25 22.87 11.07 -32.04
C ASN A 25 23.18 10.24 -30.79
N ILE A 26 23.12 10.88 -29.66
CA ILE A 26 22.86 10.19 -28.41
C ILE A 26 21.48 9.64 -28.67
N ASN A 27 21.44 8.40 -29.15
CA ASN A 27 20.26 7.58 -29.08
C ASN A 27 19.90 7.57 -27.60
N ILE A 28 19.06 8.53 -27.21
CA ILE A 28 18.32 8.53 -25.95
C ILE A 28 17.21 7.46 -26.10
N THR A 29 17.61 6.30 -26.59
CA THR A 29 16.97 5.02 -26.38
C THR A 29 17.65 4.34 -25.18
N ASP A 30 18.03 5.10 -24.18
CA ASP A 30 18.16 4.54 -22.86
C ASP A 30 16.72 4.22 -22.43
N ASN A 31 16.35 3.04 -22.83
CA ASN A 31 15.10 2.41 -22.51
C ASN A 31 15.13 2.15 -20.99
N TRP A 32 14.78 3.18 -20.24
CA TRP A 32 14.81 3.25 -18.78
C TRP A 32 14.21 2.01 -18.13
N CYS A 33 13.21 1.42 -18.80
CA CYS A 33 12.49 0.25 -18.32
C CYS A 33 13.06 -1.06 -18.82
N THR A 34 13.78 -1.10 -19.93
CA THR A 34 14.45 -2.33 -20.41
C THR A 34 15.64 -2.77 -19.55
N ASN A 35 16.08 -1.90 -18.66
CA ASN A 35 17.08 -2.24 -17.65
C ASN A 35 16.53 -3.11 -16.52
N TYR A 36 15.20 -3.12 -16.31
CA TYR A 36 14.51 -4.04 -15.41
C TYR A 36 13.96 -5.19 -16.25
N LYS A 37 14.39 -6.40 -16.01
CA LYS A 37 13.84 -7.57 -16.68
C LYS A 37 12.57 -8.00 -15.96
N LEU A 38 11.58 -8.53 -16.69
CA LEU A 38 10.35 -9.07 -16.12
C LEU A 38 10.63 -10.21 -15.12
N GLU A 39 11.73 -10.94 -15.30
CA GLU A 39 12.24 -11.92 -14.35
C GLU A 39 12.42 -11.36 -12.93
N ASP A 40 12.51 -10.02 -12.80
CA ASP A 40 12.66 -9.34 -11.52
C ASP A 40 11.30 -8.84 -10.98
N ASN A 41 10.18 -9.19 -11.59
CA ASN A 41 8.83 -8.74 -11.18
C ASN A 41 8.68 -7.21 -11.13
N ILE A 42 9.31 -6.48 -12.05
CA ILE A 42 9.34 -5.01 -12.08
C ILE A 42 8.86 -4.51 -13.44
N SER A 43 7.96 -3.53 -13.46
CA SER A 43 7.51 -2.86 -14.67
C SER A 43 7.30 -1.37 -14.46
N CYS A 44 7.53 -0.57 -15.50
CA CYS A 44 7.17 0.84 -15.54
C CYS A 44 6.25 1.20 -16.72
N GLY A 45 5.78 0.21 -17.49
CA GLY A 45 4.85 0.36 -18.61
C GLY A 45 5.14 -0.52 -19.81
N GLU A 46 6.21 -1.34 -19.77
CA GLU A 46 6.58 -2.29 -20.82
C GLU A 46 5.85 -3.63 -20.71
N GLU A 47 5.34 -3.95 -19.53
CA GLU A 47 4.59 -5.19 -19.26
C GLU A 47 3.54 -4.98 -18.18
N SER A 48 2.46 -5.75 -18.22
CA SER A 48 1.44 -5.75 -17.17
C SER A 48 1.82 -6.70 -16.06
N LEU A 49 1.79 -6.21 -14.81
CA LEU A 49 2.00 -7.03 -13.62
C LEU A 49 0.69 -7.34 -12.88
N ILE A 50 -0.28 -6.42 -12.92
CA ILE A 50 -1.48 -6.47 -12.06
C ILE A 50 -2.72 -6.84 -12.84
N THR A 51 -2.82 -6.33 -14.06
CA THR A 51 -3.95 -6.59 -14.93
C THR A 51 -3.72 -7.90 -15.66
N ASN A 52 -4.34 -8.98 -15.19
CA ASN A 52 -4.32 -10.23 -15.95
C ASN A 52 -5.13 -10.03 -17.25
N ILE A 53 -4.39 -9.86 -18.36
CA ILE A 53 -4.93 -9.61 -19.70
C ILE A 53 -4.88 -10.82 -20.61
N GLU A 54 -4.22 -11.92 -20.21
CA GLU A 54 -4.12 -13.12 -21.01
C GLU A 54 -5.50 -13.68 -21.36
N GLY A 55 -5.77 -13.78 -22.65
CA GLY A 55 -7.03 -14.31 -23.18
C GLY A 55 -8.27 -13.43 -22.95
N LYS A 56 -8.15 -12.24 -22.34
CA LYS A 56 -9.28 -11.31 -22.15
C LYS A 56 -9.48 -10.42 -23.38
N LYS A 57 -10.67 -10.49 -23.95
CA LYS A 57 -11.11 -9.52 -24.98
C LYS A 57 -11.26 -8.12 -24.34
N GLY A 58 -10.93 -7.07 -25.08
CA GLY A 58 -11.15 -5.69 -24.67
C GLY A 58 -9.93 -4.97 -24.05
N PHE A 59 -8.75 -5.58 -24.07
CA PHE A 59 -7.49 -4.95 -23.63
C PHE A 59 -6.50 -4.68 -24.77
N ASP A 60 -6.99 -4.61 -26.02
CA ASP A 60 -6.12 -4.43 -27.19
C ASP A 60 -5.33 -3.12 -27.13
N ASN A 61 -5.97 -2.04 -26.68
CA ASN A 61 -5.29 -0.74 -26.51
C ASN A 61 -4.24 -0.81 -25.40
N PHE A 62 -4.49 -1.56 -24.31
CA PHE A 62 -3.50 -1.73 -23.25
C PHE A 62 -2.27 -2.48 -23.77
N ASN A 63 -2.47 -3.61 -24.46
CA ASN A 63 -1.39 -4.38 -25.08
C ASN A 63 -0.58 -3.56 -26.07
N ASN A 64 -1.26 -2.77 -26.92
CA ASN A 64 -0.59 -1.83 -27.83
C ASN A 64 0.22 -0.78 -27.07
N GLY A 65 -0.34 -0.24 -25.98
CA GLY A 65 0.34 0.71 -25.11
C GLY A 65 1.64 0.14 -24.51
N LEU A 66 1.58 -1.07 -23.95
CA LEU A 66 2.77 -1.77 -23.41
C LEU A 66 3.83 -1.97 -24.49
N LYS A 67 3.42 -2.44 -25.68
CA LYS A 67 4.33 -2.63 -26.82
C LYS A 67 4.98 -1.32 -27.26
N HIS A 68 4.18 -0.25 -27.44
CA HIS A 68 4.71 1.05 -27.82
C HIS A 68 5.66 1.63 -26.76
N PHE A 69 5.32 1.44 -25.48
CA PHE A 69 6.17 1.83 -24.36
C PHE A 69 7.52 1.10 -24.41
N LYS A 70 7.50 -0.22 -24.59
CA LYS A 70 8.69 -1.05 -24.76
C LYS A 70 9.56 -0.64 -25.95
N ASP A 71 8.93 -0.24 -27.05
CA ASP A 71 9.60 0.21 -28.27
C ASP A 71 10.09 1.68 -28.18
N GLY A 72 9.87 2.38 -27.07
CA GLY A 72 10.21 3.82 -26.91
C GLY A 72 9.35 4.77 -27.73
N LYS A 73 8.20 4.30 -28.25
CA LYS A 73 7.23 5.07 -29.02
C LYS A 73 6.27 5.81 -28.09
N TRP A 74 6.80 6.80 -27.36
CA TRP A 74 6.10 7.43 -26.24
C TRP A 74 4.76 8.05 -26.63
N GLN A 75 4.68 8.74 -27.77
CA GLN A 75 3.44 9.34 -28.28
C GLN A 75 2.37 8.26 -28.52
N ASP A 76 2.76 7.14 -29.17
CA ASP A 76 1.83 6.04 -29.49
C ASP A 76 1.40 5.30 -28.20
N ALA A 77 2.32 5.17 -27.25
CA ALA A 77 2.02 4.62 -25.92
C ALA A 77 0.98 5.48 -25.17
N VAL A 78 1.18 6.81 -25.15
CA VAL A 78 0.22 7.74 -24.54
C VAL A 78 -1.15 7.61 -25.17
N VAL A 79 -1.26 7.61 -26.50
CA VAL A 79 -2.55 7.47 -27.22
C VAL A 79 -3.23 6.15 -26.90
N SER A 80 -2.45 5.06 -26.87
CA SER A 80 -2.97 3.72 -26.60
C SER A 80 -3.47 3.59 -25.15
N PHE A 81 -2.67 4.04 -24.17
CA PHE A 81 -3.09 4.02 -22.77
C PHE A 81 -4.27 4.96 -22.49
N GLN A 82 -4.38 6.13 -23.16
CA GLN A 82 -5.53 7.01 -23.04
C GLN A 82 -6.82 6.34 -23.52
N LYS A 83 -6.77 5.65 -24.67
CA LYS A 83 -7.92 4.90 -25.18
C LYS A 83 -8.35 3.79 -24.24
N GLU A 84 -7.37 3.05 -23.70
CA GLU A 84 -7.68 2.00 -22.72
C GLU A 84 -8.25 2.57 -21.43
N ARG A 85 -7.71 3.70 -20.96
CA ARG A 85 -8.19 4.38 -19.76
C ARG A 85 -9.64 4.84 -19.87
N ALA A 86 -10.09 5.26 -21.08
CA ALA A 86 -11.47 5.63 -21.33
C ALA A 86 -12.44 4.44 -21.13
N ASN A 87 -12.01 3.23 -21.45
CA ASN A 87 -12.80 2.00 -21.30
C ASN A 87 -12.67 1.38 -19.90
N ASN A 88 -11.48 1.46 -19.31
CA ASN A 88 -11.08 0.83 -18.05
C ASN A 88 -10.54 1.86 -17.05
N HIS A 89 -11.30 2.94 -16.80
CA HIS A 89 -10.90 4.04 -15.93
C HIS A 89 -10.62 3.63 -14.48
N ASN A 90 -11.15 2.51 -14.01
CA ASN A 90 -10.96 1.98 -12.65
C ASN A 90 -9.68 1.12 -12.49
N ASN A 91 -8.72 1.24 -13.41
CA ASN A 91 -7.46 0.49 -13.36
C ASN A 91 -6.27 1.43 -13.08
N PRO A 92 -5.63 1.35 -11.88
CA PRO A 92 -4.51 2.23 -11.53
C PRO A 92 -3.23 1.93 -12.30
N GLU A 93 -2.98 0.68 -12.72
CA GLU A 93 -1.81 0.30 -13.52
C GLU A 93 -1.80 1.06 -14.84
N ILE A 94 -2.94 1.12 -15.53
CA ILE A 94 -3.07 1.87 -16.79
C ILE A 94 -2.79 3.36 -16.59
N LEU A 95 -3.27 3.96 -15.48
CA LEU A 95 -3.02 5.36 -15.20
C LEU A 95 -1.54 5.63 -14.90
N ILE A 96 -0.90 4.79 -14.11
CA ILE A 96 0.53 4.90 -13.81
C ILE A 96 1.36 4.84 -15.10
N TYR A 97 1.09 3.86 -15.96
CA TYR A 97 1.83 3.69 -17.22
C TYR A 97 1.56 4.83 -18.21
N LEU A 98 0.33 5.33 -18.27
CA LEU A 98 0.01 6.54 -19.03
C LEU A 98 0.82 7.75 -18.53
N ASN A 99 0.90 7.95 -17.23
CA ASN A 99 1.66 9.05 -16.64
C ASN A 99 3.16 8.90 -16.91
N ASN A 100 3.70 7.69 -16.75
CA ASN A 100 5.08 7.41 -17.10
C ASN A 100 5.37 7.70 -18.58
N ALA A 101 4.50 7.26 -19.50
CA ALA A 101 4.65 7.52 -20.94
C ALA A 101 4.62 9.02 -21.28
N LYS A 102 3.73 9.80 -20.64
CA LYS A 102 3.68 11.26 -20.79
C LYS A 102 4.99 11.93 -20.36
N LEU A 103 5.57 11.54 -19.23
CA LEU A 103 6.84 12.08 -18.74
C LEU A 103 7.98 11.86 -19.75
N MET A 104 8.03 10.66 -20.35
CA MET A 104 9.02 10.31 -21.36
C MET A 104 8.83 11.12 -22.66
N GLN A 105 7.57 11.29 -23.08
CA GLN A 105 7.23 12.11 -24.24
C GLN A 105 7.62 13.59 -24.05
N GLU A 106 7.35 14.13 -22.86
CA GLU A 106 7.59 15.53 -22.52
C GLU A 106 9.05 15.82 -22.12
N LYS A 107 9.89 14.78 -22.01
CA LYS A 107 11.31 14.88 -21.62
C LYS A 107 11.53 15.66 -20.33
N ARG A 108 10.69 15.44 -19.33
CA ARG A 108 10.80 16.10 -18.02
C ARG A 108 12.01 15.61 -17.25
N LYS A 109 12.47 16.41 -16.29
CA LYS A 109 13.32 15.91 -15.19
C LYS A 109 12.48 15.01 -14.28
N ILE A 110 12.99 13.84 -13.89
CA ILE A 110 12.18 12.78 -13.29
C ILE A 110 12.80 12.31 -11.98
N TYR A 111 11.98 12.24 -10.92
CA TYR A 111 12.22 11.36 -9.78
C TYR A 111 11.57 10.01 -10.03
N THR A 112 12.31 8.94 -9.80
CA THR A 112 11.79 7.57 -9.92
C THR A 112 11.58 6.98 -8.53
N ILE A 113 10.36 6.50 -8.27
CA ILE A 113 10.05 5.72 -7.07
C ILE A 113 9.59 4.31 -7.45
N ALA A 114 9.75 3.36 -6.55
CA ALA A 114 9.19 2.03 -6.70
C ALA A 114 8.02 1.80 -5.74
N VAL A 115 7.04 1.00 -6.14
CA VAL A 115 5.92 0.57 -5.31
C VAL A 115 5.94 -0.94 -5.24
N ALA A 116 6.41 -1.48 -4.10
CA ALA A 116 6.64 -2.90 -3.89
C ALA A 116 5.49 -3.53 -3.08
N LEU A 117 4.65 -4.32 -3.76
CA LEU A 117 3.41 -4.90 -3.21
C LEU A 117 3.11 -6.24 -3.88
N PRO A 118 2.48 -7.20 -3.18
CA PRO A 118 1.98 -8.40 -3.84
C PRO A 118 0.80 -8.08 -4.76
N ILE A 119 0.77 -8.67 -5.95
CA ILE A 119 -0.23 -8.40 -7.01
C ILE A 119 -1.66 -8.46 -6.47
N ARG A 120 -1.94 -9.43 -5.61
CA ARG A 120 -3.29 -9.71 -5.10
C ARG A 120 -3.95 -8.53 -4.41
N VAL A 121 -3.17 -7.68 -3.73
CA VAL A 121 -3.66 -6.50 -3.01
C VAL A 121 -3.24 -5.18 -3.68
N ALA A 122 -2.37 -5.22 -4.67
CA ALA A 122 -1.74 -4.03 -5.25
C ALA A 122 -2.74 -3.00 -5.79
N LYS A 123 -3.85 -3.45 -6.38
CA LYS A 123 -4.84 -2.55 -7.02
C LYS A 123 -5.34 -1.44 -6.09
N VAL A 124 -5.66 -1.77 -4.83
CA VAL A 124 -6.20 -0.78 -3.88
C VAL A 124 -5.14 0.21 -3.42
N PHE A 125 -3.89 -0.24 -3.24
CA PHE A 125 -2.77 0.64 -2.89
C PHE A 125 -2.35 1.53 -4.08
N LEU A 126 -2.25 0.96 -5.27
CA LEU A 126 -1.84 1.72 -6.46
C LEU A 126 -2.83 2.83 -6.83
N ARG A 127 -4.09 2.76 -6.43
CA ARG A 127 -5.02 3.86 -6.60
C ARG A 127 -4.55 5.12 -5.87
N GLY A 128 -4.13 5.00 -4.61
CA GLY A 128 -3.60 6.13 -3.84
C GLY A 128 -2.32 6.70 -4.46
N VAL A 129 -1.40 5.82 -4.85
CA VAL A 129 -0.15 6.21 -5.53
C VAL A 129 -0.44 6.94 -6.83
N ALA A 130 -1.31 6.40 -7.69
CA ALA A 130 -1.63 6.97 -8.99
C ALA A 130 -2.35 8.33 -8.89
N GLN A 131 -3.20 8.54 -7.85
CA GLN A 131 -3.82 9.84 -7.58
C GLN A 131 -2.76 10.91 -7.33
N VAL A 132 -1.82 10.62 -6.43
CA VAL A 132 -0.75 11.57 -6.10
C VAL A 132 0.21 11.76 -7.27
N GLN A 133 0.55 10.69 -8.01
CA GLN A 133 1.38 10.78 -9.20
C GLN A 133 0.76 11.71 -10.25
N GLU A 134 -0.52 11.53 -10.56
CA GLU A 134 -1.26 12.35 -11.52
C GLU A 134 -1.27 13.82 -11.08
N GLU A 135 -1.56 14.07 -9.81
CA GLU A 135 -1.60 15.42 -9.24
C GLU A 135 -0.22 16.09 -9.24
N PHE A 136 0.81 15.36 -8.80
CA PHE A 136 2.19 15.86 -8.80
C PHE A 136 2.66 16.24 -10.20
N ASN A 137 2.45 15.34 -11.17
CA ASN A 137 2.86 15.54 -12.55
C ASN A 137 2.11 16.71 -13.23
N LYS A 138 0.85 16.91 -12.85
CA LYS A 138 0.03 18.02 -13.35
C LYS A 138 0.44 19.38 -12.76
N LYS A 139 0.75 19.42 -11.46
CA LYS A 139 1.09 20.65 -10.74
C LYS A 139 2.55 21.09 -10.97
N ASN A 140 3.43 20.21 -11.42
CA ASN A 140 4.87 20.48 -11.60
C ASN A 140 5.30 20.25 -13.04
N PRO A 141 5.04 21.17 -14.00
CA PRO A 141 5.26 20.93 -15.41
C PRO A 141 6.73 20.68 -15.81
N GLY A 142 7.71 21.12 -15.01
CA GLY A 142 9.15 20.88 -15.26
C GLY A 142 9.69 19.62 -14.59
N LEU A 143 8.93 18.98 -13.70
CA LEU A 143 9.36 17.88 -12.88
C LEU A 143 8.32 16.76 -12.92
N GLY A 144 8.77 15.51 -12.95
CA GLY A 144 7.90 14.34 -13.00
C GLY A 144 8.18 13.33 -11.91
N LEU A 145 7.13 12.61 -11.51
CA LEU A 145 7.20 11.42 -10.68
C LEU A 145 6.93 10.19 -11.55
N LYS A 146 7.97 9.37 -11.79
CA LYS A 146 7.87 8.07 -12.44
C LYS A 146 7.68 6.99 -11.38
N VAL A 147 6.77 6.07 -11.62
CA VAL A 147 6.45 4.96 -10.69
C VAL A 147 6.81 3.63 -11.34
N LEU A 148 7.66 2.85 -10.68
CA LEU A 148 7.90 1.45 -10.97
C LEU A 148 6.94 0.61 -10.13
N ILE A 149 6.21 -0.32 -10.75
CA ILE A 149 5.41 -1.31 -10.04
C ILE A 149 6.30 -2.54 -9.82
N VAL A 150 6.36 -3.03 -8.59
CA VAL A 150 7.17 -4.17 -8.18
C VAL A 150 6.28 -5.19 -7.49
N ASN A 151 6.24 -6.41 -8.02
CA ASN A 151 5.58 -7.53 -7.36
C ASN A 151 6.55 -8.20 -6.39
N ASP A 152 6.36 -8.00 -5.09
CA ASP A 152 7.18 -8.63 -4.05
C ASP A 152 6.72 -10.06 -3.69
N GLU A 153 5.69 -10.57 -4.39
CA GLU A 153 5.08 -11.89 -4.20
C GLU A 153 4.67 -12.18 -2.74
N ASN A 154 4.78 -11.19 -1.86
CA ASN A 154 4.71 -11.36 -0.41
C ASN A 154 5.68 -12.43 0.12
N ASP A 155 6.82 -12.58 -0.52
CA ASP A 155 7.81 -13.60 -0.21
C ASP A 155 8.99 -13.01 0.58
N SER A 156 8.99 -13.22 1.89
CA SER A 156 10.05 -12.73 2.78
C SER A 156 11.42 -13.39 2.53
N GLN A 157 11.47 -14.53 1.83
CA GLN A 157 12.74 -15.20 1.50
C GLN A 157 13.37 -14.60 0.25
N LYS A 158 12.56 -14.10 -0.69
CA LYS A 158 13.03 -13.56 -1.97
C LYS A 158 13.17 -12.04 -1.97
N VAL A 159 12.41 -11.33 -1.12
CA VAL A 159 12.31 -9.86 -1.18
C VAL A 159 13.65 -9.15 -1.06
N ALA A 160 14.57 -9.63 -0.23
CA ALA A 160 15.89 -9.01 -0.08
C ALA A 160 16.68 -9.03 -1.40
N LYS A 161 16.60 -10.13 -2.17
CA LYS A 161 17.22 -10.23 -3.50
C LYS A 161 16.54 -9.30 -4.50
N LEU A 162 15.20 -9.29 -4.52
CA LEU A 162 14.39 -8.42 -5.39
C LEU A 162 14.72 -6.94 -5.15
N VAL A 163 14.71 -6.50 -3.90
CA VAL A 163 15.02 -5.11 -3.54
C VAL A 163 16.47 -4.76 -3.87
N ASN A 164 17.42 -5.67 -3.67
CA ASN A 164 18.80 -5.42 -4.06
C ASN A 164 18.96 -5.29 -5.58
N SER A 165 18.26 -6.11 -6.37
CA SER A 165 18.19 -5.98 -7.84
C SER A 165 17.57 -4.64 -8.24
N LEU A 166 16.43 -4.27 -7.66
CA LEU A 166 15.75 -2.98 -7.89
C LEU A 166 16.69 -1.80 -7.64
N LEU A 167 17.38 -1.79 -6.49
CA LEU A 167 18.22 -0.68 -6.05
C LEU A 167 19.65 -0.72 -6.60
N SER A 168 20.00 -1.74 -7.39
CA SER A 168 21.25 -1.77 -8.17
C SER A 168 21.19 -0.87 -9.40
N LYS A 169 20.01 -0.44 -9.82
CA LYS A 169 19.78 0.54 -10.88
C LYS A 169 19.82 1.95 -10.29
N ASP A 170 20.49 2.85 -10.98
CA ASP A 170 20.86 4.15 -10.43
C ASP A 170 19.78 5.22 -10.66
N ASP A 171 18.50 4.93 -10.38
CA ASP A 171 17.46 5.92 -10.54
C ASP A 171 16.37 5.91 -9.44
N VAL A 172 16.23 4.85 -8.64
CA VAL A 172 15.20 4.77 -7.61
C VAL A 172 15.59 5.57 -6.37
N VAL A 173 14.84 6.61 -6.06
CA VAL A 173 15.11 7.51 -4.91
C VAL A 173 14.45 7.05 -3.62
N ALA A 174 13.30 6.39 -3.69
CA ALA A 174 12.55 5.88 -2.53
C ALA A 174 11.61 4.74 -2.95
N VAL A 175 11.12 3.99 -1.94
CA VAL A 175 10.18 2.89 -2.14
C VAL A 175 8.93 3.09 -1.29
N ILE A 176 7.74 2.83 -1.85
CA ILE A 176 6.49 2.66 -1.12
C ILE A 176 6.20 1.17 -1.04
N GLY A 177 6.00 0.65 0.13
CA GLY A 177 5.85 -0.79 0.40
C GLY A 177 6.44 -1.14 1.76
N HIS A 178 6.44 -2.35 2.14
CA HIS A 178 5.71 -3.51 1.64
C HIS A 178 4.34 -3.61 2.32
N TYR A 179 3.48 -4.53 1.83
CA TYR A 179 2.20 -4.78 2.47
C TYR A 179 2.37 -5.53 3.79
N ALA A 180 3.03 -6.68 3.76
CA ALA A 180 3.17 -7.53 4.93
C ALA A 180 4.38 -7.17 5.79
N SER A 181 4.21 -7.32 7.11
CA SER A 181 5.25 -6.98 8.08
C SER A 181 6.48 -7.90 8.01
N GLU A 182 6.30 -9.18 7.68
CA GLU A 182 7.39 -10.14 7.48
C GLU A 182 8.25 -9.78 6.25
N VAL A 183 7.62 -9.31 5.18
CA VAL A 183 8.31 -8.87 3.96
C VAL A 183 9.07 -7.57 4.21
N THR A 184 8.43 -6.61 4.89
CA THR A 184 9.08 -5.38 5.35
C THR A 184 10.33 -5.70 6.17
N LYS A 185 10.18 -6.53 7.21
CA LYS A 185 11.27 -6.97 8.09
C LYS A 185 12.44 -7.57 7.32
N ALA A 186 12.17 -8.42 6.33
CA ALA A 186 13.20 -9.08 5.53
C ALA A 186 13.92 -8.11 4.56
N ALA A 187 13.24 -7.07 4.08
CA ALA A 187 13.79 -6.09 3.14
C ALA A 187 14.60 -4.97 3.82
N LEU A 188 14.31 -4.63 5.08
CA LEU A 188 14.92 -3.49 5.79
C LEU A 188 16.45 -3.47 5.77
N PRO A 189 17.19 -4.59 5.94
CA PRO A 189 18.66 -4.55 5.86
C PRO A 189 19.19 -4.05 4.51
N VAL A 190 18.48 -4.32 3.41
CA VAL A 190 18.88 -3.84 2.08
C VAL A 190 18.62 -2.34 1.97
N TYR A 191 17.45 -1.85 2.40
CA TYR A 191 17.12 -0.42 2.39
C TYR A 191 18.12 0.38 3.24
N GLN A 192 18.44 -0.10 4.43
CA GLN A 192 19.44 0.53 5.29
C GLN A 192 20.82 0.60 4.62
N ASN A 193 21.28 -0.51 4.03
CA ASN A 193 22.58 -0.57 3.38
C ASN A 193 22.68 0.31 2.13
N LYS A 194 21.57 0.48 1.41
CA LYS A 194 21.45 1.32 0.21
C LYS A 194 21.06 2.77 0.51
N GLU A 195 20.83 3.11 1.78
CA GLU A 195 20.40 4.43 2.24
C GLU A 195 19.12 4.90 1.54
N VAL A 196 18.15 3.98 1.34
CA VAL A 196 16.88 4.24 0.64
C VAL A 196 15.73 4.20 1.62
N VAL A 197 14.92 5.25 1.62
CA VAL A 197 13.68 5.30 2.40
C VAL A 197 12.67 4.32 1.83
N VAL A 198 12.07 3.53 2.74
CA VAL A 198 10.85 2.77 2.48
C VAL A 198 9.72 3.30 3.36
N ILE A 199 8.57 3.63 2.75
CA ILE A 199 7.36 4.08 3.44
C ILE A 199 6.29 3.01 3.28
N SER A 200 5.98 2.29 4.37
CA SER A 200 4.97 1.23 4.31
C SER A 200 3.56 1.76 4.58
N PRO A 201 2.60 1.55 3.66
CA PRO A 201 1.19 1.83 3.89
C PRO A 201 0.42 0.66 4.51
N GLY A 202 1.07 -0.51 4.76
CA GLY A 202 0.40 -1.74 5.18
C GLY A 202 1.01 -2.45 6.39
N SER A 203 2.29 -2.25 6.67
CA SER A 203 3.01 -2.98 7.73
C SER A 203 2.71 -2.42 9.12
N SER A 204 1.73 -2.99 9.82
CA SER A 204 1.19 -2.48 11.09
C SER A 204 1.68 -3.23 12.35
N ALA A 205 2.51 -4.29 12.23
CA ALA A 205 3.13 -4.94 13.39
C ALA A 205 3.91 -3.94 14.24
N MET A 206 4.10 -4.24 15.52
CA MET A 206 4.91 -3.42 16.41
C MET A 206 6.32 -3.22 15.83
N ARG A 207 6.85 -2.00 15.96
CA ARG A 207 8.14 -1.64 15.38
C ARG A 207 9.28 -2.54 15.90
N GLU A 208 9.28 -2.83 17.18
CA GLU A 208 10.25 -3.71 17.83
C GLU A 208 10.25 -5.12 17.21
N THR A 209 9.06 -5.61 16.83
CA THR A 209 8.89 -6.91 16.16
C THR A 209 9.48 -6.88 14.74
N ILE A 210 9.25 -5.79 14.01
CA ILE A 210 9.79 -5.60 12.65
C ILE A 210 11.32 -5.47 12.71
N LEU A 211 11.83 -4.66 13.60
CA LEU A 211 13.26 -4.42 13.73
C LEU A 211 14.02 -5.63 14.33
N ALA A 212 13.34 -6.50 15.06
CA ALA A 212 13.92 -7.69 15.70
C ALA A 212 15.19 -7.39 16.51
N GLY A 213 15.18 -6.31 17.30
CA GLY A 213 16.31 -5.85 18.11
C GLY A 213 17.39 -5.08 17.35
N LYS A 214 17.25 -4.91 16.03
CA LYS A 214 18.22 -4.20 15.18
C LYS A 214 17.83 -2.72 15.06
N THR A 215 18.04 -1.95 16.12
CA THR A 215 17.60 -0.54 16.19
C THR A 215 18.18 0.36 15.09
N TYR A 216 19.36 0.02 14.53
CA TYR A 216 19.97 0.75 13.43
C TYR A 216 19.15 0.69 12.12
N LEU A 217 18.19 -0.23 11.99
CA LEU A 217 17.29 -0.32 10.83
C LEU A 217 16.17 0.71 10.85
N THR A 218 16.09 1.58 11.87
CA THR A 218 15.00 2.57 12.00
C THR A 218 15.09 3.72 11.02
N ASN A 219 16.30 4.13 10.62
CA ASN A 219 16.56 5.41 9.97
C ASN A 219 15.86 5.57 8.61
N PHE A 220 15.66 4.48 7.88
CA PHE A 220 15.07 4.51 6.52
C PHE A 220 13.70 3.84 6.44
N PHE A 221 13.12 3.44 7.59
CA PHE A 221 11.79 2.83 7.64
C PHE A 221 10.76 3.79 8.21
N PHE A 222 9.78 4.14 7.38
CA PHE A 222 8.62 4.95 7.72
C PHE A 222 7.34 4.18 7.45
N ARG A 223 6.22 4.58 8.06
CA ARG A 223 4.90 4.03 7.76
C ARG A 223 3.77 5.02 8.03
N THR A 224 2.77 5.01 7.15
CA THR A 224 1.56 5.82 7.29
C THR A 224 0.43 5.09 7.99
N VAL A 225 0.43 3.75 7.96
CA VAL A 225 -0.51 2.93 8.71
C VAL A 225 -0.17 2.96 10.20
N PRO A 226 -1.17 3.08 11.09
CA PRO A 226 -0.95 2.99 12.54
C PRO A 226 -0.51 1.58 12.95
N THR A 227 0.11 1.49 14.13
CA THR A 227 0.46 0.18 14.71
C THR A 227 -0.77 -0.54 15.26
N VAL A 228 -0.66 -1.84 15.41
CA VAL A 228 -1.72 -2.67 16.01
C VAL A 228 -2.10 -2.25 17.44
N LYS A 229 -1.23 -1.53 18.16
CA LYS A 229 -1.48 -1.07 19.53
C LYS A 229 -2.74 -0.21 19.66
N THR A 230 -2.95 0.74 18.74
CA THR A 230 -4.15 1.58 18.71
C THR A 230 -5.42 0.72 18.58
N VAL A 231 -5.39 -0.29 17.71
CA VAL A 231 -6.53 -1.19 17.49
C VAL A 231 -6.91 -1.98 18.74
N HIS A 232 -5.91 -2.47 19.47
CA HIS A 232 -6.15 -3.28 20.69
C HIS A 232 -6.90 -2.51 21.76
N ARG A 233 -6.43 -1.30 22.09
CA ARG A 233 -7.07 -0.47 23.10
C ARG A 233 -8.54 -0.21 22.77
N ILE A 234 -8.83 0.05 21.50
CA ILE A 234 -10.20 0.30 21.04
C ILE A 234 -11.07 -0.96 21.12
N LEU A 235 -10.55 -2.12 20.70
CA LEU A 235 -11.29 -3.37 20.76
C LEU A 235 -11.57 -3.78 22.21
N ILE A 236 -10.61 -3.63 23.12
CA ILE A 236 -10.76 -3.94 24.55
C ILE A 236 -11.91 -3.10 25.15
N ASP A 237 -11.95 -1.80 24.84
CA ASP A 237 -13.02 -0.90 25.28
C ASP A 237 -14.37 -1.30 24.66
N LYS A 238 -14.45 -1.40 23.33
CA LYS A 238 -15.71 -1.67 22.61
C LYS A 238 -16.33 -3.01 22.93
N LEU A 239 -15.53 -4.02 23.20
CA LEU A 239 -15.99 -5.35 23.58
C LEU A 239 -16.06 -5.56 25.10
N GLN A 240 -15.81 -4.51 25.88
CA GLN A 240 -15.84 -4.50 27.34
C GLN A 240 -14.96 -5.58 27.98
N LEU A 241 -13.81 -5.87 27.36
CA LEU A 241 -12.94 -6.96 27.80
C LEU A 241 -12.23 -6.68 29.12
N SER A 242 -12.13 -5.40 29.52
CA SER A 242 -11.65 -5.02 30.85
C SER A 242 -12.57 -5.46 32.00
N GLN A 243 -13.80 -5.87 31.69
CA GLN A 243 -14.82 -6.27 32.68
C GLN A 243 -15.01 -7.79 32.75
N LEU A 244 -14.14 -8.57 32.11
CA LEU A 244 -14.23 -10.04 32.14
C LEU A 244 -14.16 -10.58 33.59
N ALA A 245 -15.20 -11.29 33.98
CA ALA A 245 -15.26 -11.94 35.29
C ALA A 245 -14.32 -13.14 35.36
N ASN A 246 -14.13 -13.67 36.58
CA ASN A 246 -13.34 -14.88 36.76
C ASN A 246 -13.97 -16.08 35.99
N GLY A 247 -13.19 -16.74 35.17
CA GLY A 247 -13.63 -17.81 34.28
C GLY A 247 -14.18 -17.39 32.92
N GLU A 248 -14.43 -16.08 32.70
CA GLU A 248 -14.78 -15.56 31.39
C GLU A 248 -13.53 -15.31 30.54
N LYS A 249 -13.63 -15.48 29.21
CA LYS A 249 -12.45 -15.43 28.33
C LYS A 249 -12.65 -14.59 27.07
N ALA A 250 -11.56 -13.97 26.62
CA ALA A 250 -11.41 -13.46 25.25
C ALA A 250 -10.70 -14.52 24.41
N SER A 251 -11.32 -14.97 23.31
CA SER A 251 -10.74 -15.99 22.43
C SER A 251 -10.15 -15.33 21.20
N VAL A 252 -8.83 -15.42 21.04
CA VAL A 252 -8.08 -14.76 19.97
C VAL A 252 -7.65 -15.80 18.94
N PHE A 253 -8.15 -15.67 17.74
CA PHE A 253 -7.82 -16.49 16.58
C PHE A 253 -6.77 -15.77 15.75
N TYR A 254 -5.56 -16.29 15.68
CA TYR A 254 -4.42 -15.63 15.03
C TYR A 254 -3.53 -16.61 14.26
N ASN A 255 -2.68 -16.11 13.37
CA ASN A 255 -1.66 -16.92 12.69
C ASN A 255 -0.30 -16.74 13.39
N PRO A 256 0.22 -17.76 14.09
CA PRO A 256 1.51 -17.66 14.78
C PRO A 256 2.71 -17.57 13.85
N ASN A 257 2.54 -17.90 12.56
CA ASN A 257 3.59 -17.86 11.53
C ASN A 257 3.66 -16.51 10.80
N SER A 258 2.66 -15.63 10.97
CA SER A 258 2.66 -14.28 10.43
C SER A 258 3.24 -13.28 11.44
N THR A 259 4.23 -12.50 11.01
CA THR A 259 4.84 -11.43 11.83
C THR A 259 3.78 -10.44 12.33
N TYR A 260 2.85 -10.04 11.46
CA TYR A 260 1.74 -9.15 11.81
C TYR A 260 0.80 -9.77 12.84
N SER A 261 0.23 -10.94 12.51
CA SER A 261 -0.81 -11.55 13.32
C SER A 261 -0.30 -11.98 14.70
N LYS A 262 0.94 -12.51 14.75
CA LYS A 262 1.62 -12.84 16.01
C LYS A 262 1.92 -11.59 16.84
N SER A 263 2.46 -10.54 16.22
CA SER A 263 2.73 -9.27 16.92
C SER A 263 1.45 -8.66 17.49
N ALA A 264 0.35 -8.72 16.74
CA ALA A 264 -0.95 -8.26 17.20
C ALA A 264 -1.46 -9.09 18.39
N PHE A 265 -1.33 -10.42 18.35
CA PHE A 265 -1.73 -11.27 19.48
C PHE A 265 -0.92 -10.97 20.75
N GLU A 266 0.41 -10.85 20.63
CA GLU A 266 1.27 -10.58 21.79
C GLU A 266 0.98 -9.20 22.41
N GLU A 267 0.80 -8.18 21.59
CA GLU A 267 0.46 -6.82 22.06
C GLU A 267 -0.94 -6.81 22.71
N PHE A 268 -1.93 -7.52 22.11
CA PHE A 268 -3.26 -7.63 22.68
C PHE A 268 -3.22 -8.27 24.09
N ARG A 269 -2.42 -9.32 24.27
CA ARG A 269 -2.19 -9.92 25.57
C ARG A 269 -1.56 -8.97 26.58
N GLN A 270 -0.59 -8.17 26.11
CA GLN A 270 0.07 -7.18 26.96
C GLN A 270 -0.90 -6.07 27.38
N GLU A 271 -1.70 -5.56 26.47
CA GLU A 271 -2.67 -4.50 26.74
C GLU A 271 -3.75 -4.98 27.75
N LEU A 272 -4.23 -6.22 27.62
CA LEU A 272 -5.15 -6.80 28.61
C LEU A 272 -4.52 -6.93 30.01
N ARG A 273 -3.24 -7.30 30.11
CA ARG A 273 -2.52 -7.37 31.39
C ARG A 273 -2.39 -5.99 32.05
N VAL A 274 -2.14 -4.94 31.28
CA VAL A 274 -2.11 -3.56 31.77
C VAL A 274 -3.46 -3.17 32.36
N ASN A 275 -4.55 -3.70 31.82
CA ASN A 275 -5.92 -3.53 32.33
C ASN A 275 -6.30 -4.54 33.43
N ASN A 276 -5.31 -5.19 34.08
CA ASN A 276 -5.48 -6.15 35.16
C ASN A 276 -6.25 -7.44 34.79
N ILE A 277 -6.36 -7.78 33.52
CA ILE A 277 -6.95 -9.03 33.04
C ILE A 277 -5.90 -10.15 33.10
N SER A 278 -6.25 -11.23 33.79
CA SER A 278 -5.35 -12.39 33.91
C SER A 278 -5.04 -13.02 32.55
N ALA A 279 -3.83 -13.53 32.40
CA ALA A 279 -3.47 -14.33 31.22
C ALA A 279 -4.38 -15.55 31.03
N ASN A 280 -4.97 -16.08 32.08
CA ASN A 280 -5.91 -17.20 32.04
C ASN A 280 -7.26 -16.84 31.41
N ASN A 281 -7.56 -15.54 31.27
CA ASN A 281 -8.77 -15.06 30.60
C ASN A 281 -8.57 -14.91 29.09
N ILE A 282 -7.41 -15.33 28.54
CA ILE A 282 -7.08 -15.21 27.11
C ILE A 282 -6.82 -16.60 26.55
N ILE A 283 -7.55 -16.97 25.51
CA ILE A 283 -7.31 -18.20 24.72
C ILE A 283 -6.73 -17.80 23.37
N GLY A 284 -5.52 -18.24 23.05
CA GLY A 284 -4.92 -18.09 21.72
C GLY A 284 -5.13 -19.35 20.88
N ILE A 285 -5.69 -19.21 19.69
CA ILE A 285 -5.98 -20.31 18.77
C ILE A 285 -5.30 -20.05 17.42
N ASP A 286 -4.55 -21.05 16.96
CA ASP A 286 -3.94 -21.01 15.62
C ASP A 286 -5.02 -21.22 14.55
N ILE A 287 -5.44 -20.10 13.91
CA ILE A 287 -6.42 -20.10 12.83
C ILE A 287 -5.83 -20.55 11.48
N SER A 288 -4.49 -20.61 11.36
CA SER A 288 -3.78 -21.00 10.13
C SER A 288 -3.42 -22.48 10.08
N SER A 289 -3.67 -23.21 11.17
CA SER A 289 -3.35 -24.62 11.25
C SER A 289 -4.06 -25.43 10.14
N PRO A 290 -3.38 -26.33 9.44
CA PRO A 290 -4.01 -27.21 8.46
C PRO A 290 -5.13 -28.08 9.03
N ASN A 291 -5.12 -28.31 10.36
CA ASN A 291 -6.12 -29.08 11.07
C ASN A 291 -7.21 -28.20 11.71
N PHE A 292 -7.26 -26.91 11.39
CA PHE A 292 -8.24 -25.99 11.94
C PHE A 292 -9.65 -26.34 11.44
N ILE A 293 -10.58 -26.51 12.37
CA ILE A 293 -12.00 -26.76 12.09
C ILE A 293 -12.82 -25.69 12.81
N ALA A 294 -13.29 -24.69 12.08
CA ALA A 294 -13.99 -23.52 12.63
C ALA A 294 -15.15 -23.89 13.56
N LYS A 295 -16.00 -24.89 13.17
CA LYS A 295 -17.12 -25.33 13.99
C LYS A 295 -16.66 -25.92 15.34
N LYS A 296 -15.64 -26.78 15.33
CA LYS A 296 -15.09 -27.37 16.55
C LYS A 296 -14.48 -26.31 17.44
N SER A 297 -13.62 -25.46 16.88
CA SER A 297 -12.94 -24.39 17.62
C SER A 297 -13.93 -23.42 18.26
N LEU A 298 -15.00 -23.05 17.54
CA LEU A 298 -16.06 -22.20 18.09
C LEU A 298 -16.81 -22.87 19.26
N MET A 299 -17.14 -24.18 19.16
CA MET A 299 -17.78 -24.89 20.22
C MET A 299 -16.86 -25.02 21.46
N ASP A 300 -15.59 -25.29 21.25
CA ASP A 300 -14.61 -25.44 22.33
C ASP A 300 -14.44 -24.11 23.09
N VAL A 301 -14.26 -22.98 22.42
CA VAL A 301 -14.11 -21.68 23.12
C VAL A 301 -15.39 -21.26 23.85
N LYS A 302 -16.59 -21.57 23.32
CA LYS A 302 -17.86 -21.31 24.02
C LYS A 302 -17.95 -22.14 25.30
N ARG A 303 -17.57 -23.42 25.26
CA ARG A 303 -17.54 -24.28 26.43
C ARG A 303 -16.54 -23.78 27.47
N GLU A 304 -15.45 -23.16 27.06
CA GLU A 304 -14.44 -22.56 27.92
C GLU A 304 -14.79 -21.19 28.47
N GLY A 305 -15.97 -20.66 28.16
CA GLY A 305 -16.44 -19.38 28.70
C GLY A 305 -16.10 -18.14 27.84
N ALA A 306 -15.92 -18.32 26.53
CA ALA A 306 -15.69 -17.17 25.62
C ALA A 306 -16.83 -16.15 25.70
N LYS A 307 -16.48 -14.89 25.90
CA LYS A 307 -17.39 -13.72 25.86
C LYS A 307 -17.24 -12.90 24.59
N ALA A 308 -16.09 -12.99 23.95
CA ALA A 308 -15.83 -12.37 22.67
C ALA A 308 -14.83 -13.18 21.84
N LEU A 309 -14.92 -13.03 20.53
CA LEU A 309 -13.97 -13.56 19.57
C LEU A 309 -13.15 -12.39 18.99
N ILE A 310 -11.83 -12.49 19.01
CA ILE A 310 -10.92 -11.55 18.35
C ILE A 310 -10.30 -12.29 17.19
N LEU A 311 -10.50 -11.76 15.97
CA LEU A 311 -10.02 -12.38 14.74
C LEU A 311 -8.88 -11.57 14.15
N ILE A 312 -7.69 -12.17 14.07
CA ILE A 312 -6.45 -11.57 13.56
C ILE A 312 -5.88 -12.45 12.43
N PRO A 313 -6.60 -12.67 11.33
CA PRO A 313 -6.02 -13.37 10.18
C PRO A 313 -4.89 -12.54 9.55
N ASP A 314 -3.99 -13.21 8.82
CA ASP A 314 -2.85 -12.56 8.15
C ASP A 314 -3.16 -11.95 6.77
N GLY A 315 -4.40 -11.95 6.38
CA GLY A 315 -4.84 -11.52 5.05
C GLY A 315 -4.93 -12.68 4.05
N HIS A 316 -5.05 -12.34 2.77
CA HIS A 316 -5.27 -13.31 1.71
C HIS A 316 -3.98 -13.95 1.15
N VAL A 317 -2.82 -13.66 1.71
CA VAL A 317 -1.59 -13.84 0.93
C VAL A 317 -0.98 -15.22 1.08
N ASN A 318 -0.81 -15.75 2.31
CA ASN A 318 -0.02 -16.95 2.52
C ASN A 318 -0.72 -18.09 3.27
N SER A 319 -1.97 -17.93 3.71
CA SER A 319 -2.64 -18.95 4.51
C SER A 319 -4.15 -18.92 4.37
N ASP A 320 -4.79 -19.99 4.83
CA ASP A 320 -6.24 -20.10 4.91
C ASP A 320 -6.85 -19.34 6.09
N SER A 321 -6.04 -18.59 6.85
CA SER A 321 -6.49 -17.88 8.06
C SER A 321 -7.64 -16.93 7.80
N PHE A 322 -7.66 -16.23 6.68
CA PHE A 322 -8.76 -15.34 6.30
C PHE A 322 -10.05 -16.14 6.02
N THR A 323 -9.96 -17.22 5.24
CA THR A 323 -11.10 -18.09 4.93
C THR A 323 -11.67 -18.73 6.20
N ASN A 324 -10.79 -19.13 7.11
CA ASN A 324 -11.16 -19.66 8.40
C ASN A 324 -11.84 -18.62 9.30
N ALA A 325 -11.40 -17.34 9.25
CA ALA A 325 -12.04 -16.23 9.94
C ALA A 325 -13.46 -15.98 9.40
N LEU A 326 -13.67 -15.99 8.07
CA LEU A 326 -15.01 -15.92 7.48
C LEU A 326 -15.91 -17.05 7.94
N SER A 327 -15.37 -18.27 8.03
CA SER A 327 -16.09 -19.44 8.51
C SER A 327 -16.52 -19.28 9.97
N LEU A 328 -15.66 -18.75 10.84
CA LEU A 328 -15.99 -18.46 12.24
C LEU A 328 -17.09 -17.40 12.34
N ILE A 329 -17.00 -16.30 11.59
CA ILE A 329 -18.02 -15.25 11.57
C ILE A 329 -19.38 -15.83 11.17
N ASN A 330 -19.40 -16.61 10.09
CA ASN A 330 -20.63 -17.21 9.59
C ASN A 330 -21.25 -18.21 10.57
N LEU A 331 -20.43 -19.04 11.22
CA LEU A 331 -20.87 -20.06 12.19
C LEU A 331 -21.26 -19.45 13.53
N ASN A 332 -20.69 -18.31 13.91
CA ASN A 332 -21.04 -17.62 15.17
C ASN A 332 -22.48 -17.09 15.17
N ARG A 333 -23.08 -16.82 14.03
CA ARG A 333 -24.47 -16.38 13.87
C ARG A 333 -24.87 -15.23 14.80
N ASP A 334 -23.96 -14.28 14.99
CA ASP A 334 -24.13 -13.13 15.87
C ASP A 334 -24.33 -13.46 17.37
N GLU A 335 -23.96 -14.67 17.81
CA GLU A 335 -24.11 -15.07 19.23
C GLU A 335 -23.10 -14.31 20.12
N LEU A 336 -21.80 -14.38 19.78
CA LEU A 336 -20.75 -13.66 20.50
C LEU A 336 -20.35 -12.38 19.77
N PRO A 337 -19.98 -11.30 20.47
CA PRO A 337 -19.33 -10.16 19.87
C PRO A 337 -18.02 -10.57 19.18
N ILE A 338 -17.75 -9.99 18.00
CA ILE A 338 -16.53 -10.24 17.25
C ILE A 338 -15.79 -8.92 17.06
N GLY A 339 -14.53 -8.89 17.46
CA GLY A 339 -13.58 -7.82 17.15
C GLY A 339 -12.62 -8.22 16.06
N GLY A 340 -12.33 -7.29 15.14
CA GLY A 340 -11.37 -7.54 14.07
C GLY A 340 -10.64 -6.29 13.62
N TYR A 341 -9.69 -6.50 12.74
CA TYR A 341 -8.76 -5.50 12.21
C TYR A 341 -9.06 -5.21 10.75
N SER A 342 -8.35 -4.23 10.17
CA SER A 342 -8.54 -3.80 8.77
C SER A 342 -8.40 -4.93 7.74
N VAL A 343 -7.70 -6.01 8.05
CA VAL A 343 -7.67 -7.22 7.21
C VAL A 343 -9.06 -7.79 6.95
N LEU A 344 -9.98 -7.66 7.90
CA LEU A 344 -11.39 -8.10 7.77
C LEU A 344 -12.29 -7.02 7.16
N TYR A 345 -11.78 -5.83 6.88
CA TYR A 345 -12.51 -4.79 6.14
C TYR A 345 -12.50 -5.13 4.64
N ASP A 346 -13.21 -6.20 4.31
CA ASP A 346 -13.19 -6.82 2.99
C ASP A 346 -14.60 -7.07 2.47
N THR A 347 -14.75 -7.00 1.15
CA THR A 347 -16.02 -7.26 0.46
C THR A 347 -16.54 -8.67 0.64
N ASP A 348 -15.67 -9.64 0.91
CA ASP A 348 -16.04 -11.03 1.16
C ASP A 348 -16.99 -11.17 2.36
N ILE A 349 -16.83 -10.33 3.39
CA ILE A 349 -17.79 -10.32 4.52
C ILE A 349 -19.17 -9.83 4.05
N LEU A 350 -19.21 -8.81 3.18
CA LEU A 350 -20.46 -8.23 2.70
C LEU A 350 -21.17 -9.10 1.64
N THR A 351 -20.45 -10.01 0.98
CA THR A 351 -20.97 -10.81 -0.14
C THR A 351 -21.17 -12.29 0.20
N LYS A 352 -20.37 -12.83 1.11
CA LYS A 352 -20.39 -14.27 1.45
C LYS A 352 -21.06 -14.59 2.78
N ILE A 353 -21.34 -13.57 3.61
CA ILE A 353 -21.96 -13.73 4.92
C ILE A 353 -23.26 -12.95 4.97
N ASP A 354 -24.31 -13.56 5.47
CA ASP A 354 -25.58 -12.89 5.72
C ASP A 354 -25.38 -11.74 6.71
N ILE A 355 -25.86 -10.56 6.35
CA ILE A 355 -25.72 -9.35 7.15
C ILE A 355 -26.28 -9.49 8.58
N ASP A 356 -27.29 -10.31 8.76
CA ASP A 356 -27.87 -10.59 10.07
C ASP A 356 -26.93 -11.36 11.00
N ARG A 357 -25.87 -11.98 10.45
CA ARG A 357 -24.86 -12.73 11.20
C ARG A 357 -23.65 -11.90 11.63
N VAL A 358 -23.62 -10.62 11.25
CA VAL A 358 -22.49 -9.72 11.49
C VAL A 358 -22.87 -8.45 12.26
N LYS A 359 -24.04 -8.40 12.88
CA LYS A 359 -24.51 -7.23 13.65
C LYS A 359 -23.58 -6.88 14.82
N LYS A 360 -22.98 -7.88 15.46
CA LYS A 360 -22.01 -7.73 16.56
C LYS A 360 -20.56 -7.76 16.10
N LEU A 361 -20.31 -7.71 14.76
CA LEU A 361 -18.96 -7.54 14.22
C LEU A 361 -18.54 -6.09 14.30
N VAL A 362 -17.43 -5.82 14.97
CA VAL A 362 -16.81 -4.53 15.08
C VAL A 362 -15.40 -4.61 14.48
N LEU A 363 -15.13 -3.81 13.47
CA LEU A 363 -13.79 -3.69 12.89
C LEU A 363 -13.19 -2.34 13.23
N VAL A 364 -11.91 -2.35 13.56
CA VAL A 364 -11.11 -1.14 13.71
C VAL A 364 -10.18 -1.03 12.51
N ILE A 365 -10.34 0.05 11.75
CA ILE A 365 -9.61 0.33 10.53
C ILE A 365 -8.88 1.68 10.62
N SER A 366 -7.95 1.93 9.74
CA SER A 366 -7.15 3.16 9.79
C SER A 366 -7.91 4.40 9.33
N TRP A 367 -8.86 4.25 8.42
CA TRP A 367 -9.56 5.37 7.79
C TRP A 367 -10.86 4.92 7.10
N HIS A 368 -11.82 5.82 7.00
CA HIS A 368 -13.03 5.58 6.22
C HIS A 368 -13.46 6.83 5.44
N ARG A 369 -13.89 6.64 4.18
CA ARG A 369 -14.26 7.74 3.26
C ARG A 369 -15.39 8.65 3.77
N LEU A 370 -16.35 8.12 4.52
CA LEU A 370 -17.49 8.90 5.03
C LEU A 370 -17.07 9.92 6.10
N THR A 371 -16.02 9.62 6.86
CA THR A 371 -15.48 10.44 7.93
C THR A 371 -14.13 11.09 7.57
N SER A 372 -13.65 10.92 6.34
CA SER A 372 -12.39 11.50 5.89
C SER A 372 -12.30 12.99 6.20
N PRO A 373 -11.23 13.47 6.83
CA PRO A 373 -10.99 14.90 7.06
C PRO A 373 -10.71 15.66 5.76
N ASN A 374 -10.23 14.98 4.73
CA ASN A 374 -9.94 15.56 3.41
C ASN A 374 -10.91 15.00 2.35
N LYS A 375 -11.99 15.75 2.07
CA LYS A 375 -12.99 15.36 1.08
C LYS A 375 -12.49 15.46 -0.37
N GLU A 376 -11.47 16.28 -0.63
CA GLU A 376 -10.91 16.44 -1.98
C GLU A 376 -10.34 15.12 -2.50
N VAL A 377 -9.72 14.31 -1.64
CA VAL A 377 -9.22 12.97 -2.01
C VAL A 377 -10.34 12.07 -2.53
N ILE A 378 -11.56 12.18 -1.96
CA ILE A 378 -12.74 11.41 -2.39
C ILE A 378 -13.24 11.93 -3.75
N ILE A 379 -13.27 13.25 -3.94
CA ILE A 379 -13.66 13.88 -5.21
C ILE A 379 -12.69 13.47 -6.33
N GLN A 380 -11.40 13.51 -6.06
CA GLN A 380 -10.37 13.06 -7.01
C GLN A 380 -10.54 11.56 -7.34
N ALA A 381 -10.78 10.72 -6.34
CA ALA A 381 -11.06 9.30 -6.56
C ALA A 381 -12.30 9.09 -7.44
N GLN A 382 -13.38 9.84 -7.20
CA GLN A 382 -14.58 9.81 -8.04
C GLN A 382 -14.25 10.15 -9.49
N ASN A 383 -13.45 11.18 -9.72
CA ASN A 383 -13.05 11.62 -11.06
C ASN A 383 -12.14 10.61 -11.76
N LEU A 384 -11.20 10.01 -11.04
CA LEU A 384 -10.20 9.10 -11.60
C LEU A 384 -10.73 7.67 -11.75
N TRP A 385 -11.53 7.19 -10.81
CA TRP A 385 -11.94 5.79 -10.73
C TRP A 385 -13.42 5.56 -11.05
N GLY A 386 -14.20 6.64 -11.26
CA GLY A 386 -15.66 6.57 -11.39
C GLY A 386 -16.38 6.24 -10.09
N THR A 387 -15.65 6.20 -8.99
CA THR A 387 -16.18 5.92 -7.65
C THR A 387 -15.36 6.58 -6.57
N GLY A 388 -16.02 7.19 -5.59
CA GLY A 388 -15.37 7.64 -4.34
C GLY A 388 -15.28 6.51 -3.31
N ASP A 389 -15.63 5.27 -3.66
CA ASP A 389 -15.57 4.11 -2.78
C ASP A 389 -14.15 3.53 -2.77
N ILE A 390 -13.30 4.17 -1.99
CA ILE A 390 -11.90 3.80 -1.79
C ILE A 390 -11.70 3.30 -0.36
N SER A 391 -10.76 2.37 -0.19
CA SER A 391 -10.46 1.75 1.10
C SER A 391 -9.43 2.55 1.91
N ASP A 392 -9.25 2.15 3.16
CA ASP A 392 -8.16 2.63 4.03
C ASP A 392 -6.78 2.37 3.41
N ASN A 393 -6.57 1.23 2.73
CA ASN A 393 -5.33 0.94 2.02
C ASN A 393 -5.02 1.97 0.92
N THR A 394 -6.06 2.45 0.20
CA THR A 394 -5.91 3.53 -0.78
C THR A 394 -5.52 4.84 -0.08
N ALA A 395 -6.15 5.15 1.05
CA ALA A 395 -5.83 6.35 1.82
C ALA A 395 -4.40 6.31 2.39
N MET A 396 -3.98 5.18 2.96
CA MET A 396 -2.63 5.03 3.52
C MET A 396 -1.53 5.12 2.44
N SER A 397 -1.76 4.56 1.26
CA SER A 397 -0.81 4.67 0.13
C SER A 397 -0.83 6.05 -0.53
N TYR A 398 -1.98 6.73 -0.56
CA TYR A 398 -2.07 8.14 -0.92
C TYR A 398 -1.20 8.98 0.04
N ASP A 399 -1.37 8.81 1.33
CA ASP A 399 -0.61 9.52 2.37
C ASP A 399 0.89 9.25 2.26
N ALA A 400 1.30 8.00 2.03
CA ALA A 400 2.70 7.62 1.83
C ALA A 400 3.33 8.31 0.60
N THR A 401 2.57 8.37 -0.51
CA THR A 401 3.03 9.03 -1.73
C THR A 401 3.05 10.54 -1.56
N LEU A 402 2.05 11.11 -0.87
CA LEU A 402 1.96 12.54 -0.62
C LEU A 402 3.15 13.04 0.21
N VAL A 403 3.45 12.42 1.35
CA VAL A 403 4.60 12.84 2.18
C VAL A 403 5.92 12.69 1.43
N LEU A 404 6.05 11.65 0.61
CA LEU A 404 7.22 11.47 -0.24
C LEU A 404 7.34 12.59 -1.27
N THR A 405 6.26 12.95 -1.97
CA THR A 405 6.28 14.04 -2.96
C THR A 405 6.54 15.41 -2.32
N GLU A 406 6.06 15.65 -1.11
CA GLU A 406 6.40 16.88 -0.37
C GLU A 406 7.90 16.93 0.00
N ALA A 407 8.51 15.80 0.38
CA ALA A 407 9.94 15.71 0.58
C ALA A 407 10.70 15.95 -0.74
N LEU A 408 10.26 15.34 -1.86
CA LEU A 408 10.89 15.52 -3.18
C LEU A 408 10.90 16.98 -3.66
N LYS A 409 9.89 17.78 -3.33
CA LYS A 409 9.84 19.22 -3.69
C LYS A 409 10.94 20.05 -2.99
N LYS A 410 11.54 19.53 -1.91
CA LYS A 410 12.64 20.19 -1.19
C LYS A 410 14.02 19.88 -1.76
N LEU A 411 14.12 18.94 -2.69
CA LEU A 411 15.36 18.48 -3.26
C LEU A 411 15.77 19.29 -4.51
N HIS A 412 17.06 19.29 -4.78
CA HIS A 412 17.57 19.67 -6.09
C HIS A 412 17.68 18.42 -6.97
N ILE A 413 16.95 18.41 -8.09
CA ILE A 413 16.88 17.25 -8.99
C ILE A 413 18.25 16.89 -9.58
N ASP A 414 19.18 17.83 -9.65
CA ASP A 414 20.53 17.63 -10.18
C ASP A 414 21.52 17.10 -9.10
N ASP A 415 21.08 16.93 -7.85
CA ASP A 415 21.87 16.23 -6.81
C ASP A 415 22.09 14.76 -7.24
N ASN A 416 23.26 14.21 -6.88
CA ASN A 416 23.49 12.77 -7.08
C ASN A 416 22.51 11.94 -6.28
N LEU A 417 22.27 10.71 -6.72
CA LEU A 417 21.27 9.79 -6.15
C LEU A 417 21.45 9.58 -4.63
N LYS A 418 22.69 9.40 -4.16
CA LYS A 418 22.95 9.23 -2.74
C LYS A 418 22.53 10.44 -1.92
N THR A 419 22.83 11.64 -2.39
CA THR A 419 22.44 12.90 -1.75
C THR A 419 20.92 13.03 -1.73
N GLN A 420 20.22 12.69 -2.83
CA GLN A 420 18.76 12.71 -2.89
C GLN A 420 18.15 11.78 -1.84
N ARG A 421 18.61 10.53 -1.74
CA ARG A 421 18.14 9.53 -0.77
C ARG A 421 18.29 9.98 0.68
N LEU A 422 19.44 10.52 1.03
CA LEU A 422 19.70 11.03 2.38
C LEU A 422 18.85 12.25 2.71
N LYS A 423 18.68 13.17 1.77
CA LYS A 423 17.80 14.33 1.95
C LYS A 423 16.32 13.93 2.12
N ILE A 424 15.82 12.94 1.37
CA ILE A 424 14.47 12.41 1.56
C ILE A 424 14.29 11.92 3.01
N GLN A 425 15.25 11.16 3.52
CA GLN A 425 15.20 10.67 4.89
C GLN A 425 15.17 11.83 5.91
N GLN A 426 16.03 12.84 5.73
CA GLN A 426 16.07 14.01 6.61
C GLN A 426 14.76 14.82 6.56
N GLU A 427 14.22 15.07 5.35
CA GLU A 427 12.96 15.79 5.20
C GLU A 427 11.81 15.06 5.86
N LEU A 428 11.69 13.74 5.69
CA LEU A 428 10.60 12.96 6.30
C LEU A 428 10.64 12.96 7.84
N THR A 429 11.80 13.12 8.46
CA THR A 429 11.90 13.21 9.93
C THR A 429 11.41 14.55 10.49
N GLN A 430 11.28 15.57 9.67
CA GLN A 430 10.89 16.93 10.09
C GLN A 430 9.58 17.42 9.47
N LEU A 431 9.11 16.72 8.44
CA LEU A 431 7.97 17.12 7.62
C LEU A 431 6.65 16.94 8.40
N GLN A 432 5.78 17.93 8.29
CA GLN A 432 4.39 17.82 8.66
C GLN A 432 3.52 18.17 7.45
N VAL A 433 2.75 17.21 6.97
CA VAL A 433 1.79 17.38 5.87
C VAL A 433 0.38 17.41 6.45
N LYS A 434 -0.38 18.46 6.17
CA LYS A 434 -1.73 18.67 6.74
C LYS A 434 -2.86 18.12 5.87
N GLU A 435 -2.61 17.90 4.58
CA GLU A 435 -3.64 17.61 3.58
C GLU A 435 -3.70 16.12 3.19
N GLY A 436 -3.24 15.22 4.07
CA GLY A 436 -3.37 13.79 3.84
C GLY A 436 -4.82 13.33 3.73
N ALA A 437 -5.07 12.19 3.10
CA ALA A 437 -6.39 11.55 3.08
C ALA A 437 -6.91 11.33 4.51
N SER A 438 -6.00 10.99 5.41
CA SER A 438 -6.27 10.74 6.83
C SER A 438 -5.94 11.94 7.74
N GLY A 439 -5.80 13.15 7.18
CA GLY A 439 -5.47 14.37 7.90
C GLY A 439 -3.97 14.64 7.99
N THR A 440 -3.53 15.19 9.11
CA THR A 440 -2.12 15.53 9.34
C THR A 440 -1.25 14.27 9.41
N ILE A 441 -0.06 14.35 8.82
CA ILE A 441 0.93 13.28 8.80
C ILE A 441 2.27 13.86 9.24
N SER A 442 2.83 13.33 10.31
CA SER A 442 4.22 13.50 10.76
C SER A 442 4.70 12.18 11.34
N PHE A 443 6.00 12.05 11.54
CA PHE A 443 6.60 10.81 11.99
C PHE A 443 7.43 11.00 13.25
N ASP A 444 7.19 10.13 14.24
CA ASP A 444 8.09 9.92 15.36
C ASP A 444 8.84 8.59 15.15
N ASN A 445 10.17 8.68 15.09
CA ASN A 445 11.02 7.52 14.80
C ASN A 445 10.58 6.69 13.57
N GLY A 446 9.95 7.35 12.57
CA GLY A 446 9.43 6.74 11.35
C GLY A 446 8.03 6.14 11.47
N ASP A 447 7.46 6.03 12.67
CA ASP A 447 6.05 5.69 12.86
C ASP A 447 5.19 6.93 12.75
N ARG A 448 3.99 6.78 12.21
CA ARG A 448 3.03 7.87 12.20
C ARG A 448 2.76 8.35 13.63
N GLU A 449 2.91 9.65 13.86
CA GLU A 449 2.72 10.26 15.16
C GLU A 449 1.23 10.37 15.55
N GLN A 450 0.38 10.71 14.57
CA GLN A 450 -1.04 10.89 14.82
C GLN A 450 -1.75 9.53 14.93
N GLU A 451 -2.48 9.33 16.01
CA GLU A 451 -3.42 8.21 16.10
C GLU A 451 -4.59 8.44 15.15
N ILE A 452 -4.77 7.54 14.22
CA ILE A 452 -5.90 7.51 13.28
C ILE A 452 -6.59 6.17 13.37
N TYR A 453 -7.91 6.20 13.49
CA TYR A 453 -8.75 5.01 13.42
C TYR A 453 -10.19 5.33 13.16
N GLU A 454 -10.91 4.36 12.64
CA GLU A 454 -12.36 4.34 12.54
C GLU A 454 -12.89 3.00 13.03
N ILE A 455 -14.01 3.05 13.72
CA ILE A 455 -14.72 1.85 14.13
C ILE A 455 -15.89 1.68 13.18
N VAL A 456 -15.92 0.57 12.46
CA VAL A 456 -16.96 0.29 11.47
C VAL A 456 -17.77 -0.93 11.81
N LYS A 457 -19.03 -0.93 11.40
CA LYS A 457 -19.96 -2.06 11.41
C LYS A 457 -20.54 -2.28 10.03
N ALA A 458 -20.91 -3.51 9.71
CA ALA A 458 -21.65 -3.82 8.50
C ALA A 458 -23.14 -3.49 8.69
N VAL A 459 -23.73 -2.82 7.69
CA VAL A 459 -25.15 -2.44 7.70
C VAL A 459 -25.80 -2.80 6.36
N SER A 460 -27.07 -3.20 6.40
CA SER A 460 -27.89 -3.33 5.19
C SER A 460 -28.16 -1.96 4.61
N VAL A 461 -28.04 -1.84 3.30
CA VAL A 461 -28.33 -0.61 2.56
C VAL A 461 -29.06 -0.92 1.26
N SER A 462 -29.71 0.08 0.67
CA SER A 462 -30.33 -0.10 -0.65
C SER A 462 -29.29 -0.35 -1.74
N ALA A 463 -29.68 -1.00 -2.83
CA ALA A 463 -28.82 -1.21 -4.00
C ALA A 463 -28.28 0.11 -4.61
N ARG A 464 -28.95 1.25 -4.33
CA ARG A 464 -28.46 2.58 -4.71
C ARG A 464 -27.23 3.03 -3.93
N CYS A 465 -27.01 2.50 -2.72
CA CYS A 465 -25.87 2.86 -1.86
C CYS A 465 -24.68 1.92 -2.04
N SER A 466 -24.94 0.63 -2.26
CA SER A 466 -23.90 -0.40 -2.44
C SER A 466 -24.39 -1.48 -3.41
N GLN A 467 -23.50 -1.95 -4.28
CA GLN A 467 -23.76 -3.09 -5.17
C GLN A 467 -23.98 -4.41 -4.41
N PHE A 468 -23.58 -4.47 -3.16
CA PHE A 468 -23.69 -5.66 -2.32
C PHE A 468 -24.93 -5.64 -1.41
N SER A 469 -25.79 -4.63 -1.52
CA SER A 469 -26.90 -4.39 -0.60
C SER A 469 -26.50 -4.32 0.89
N ALA A 470 -25.22 -4.20 1.13
CA ALA A 470 -24.57 -4.02 2.43
C ALA A 470 -23.32 -3.16 2.28
N MET A 471 -22.90 -2.51 3.35
CA MET A 471 -21.63 -1.80 3.40
C MET A 471 -21.13 -1.66 4.85
N PHE A 472 -19.84 -1.45 4.99
CA PHE A 472 -19.28 -0.99 6.26
C PHE A 472 -19.52 0.50 6.42
N VAL A 473 -19.92 0.91 7.61
CA VAL A 473 -20.18 2.32 7.96
C VAL A 473 -19.54 2.59 9.33
N PRO A 474 -18.85 3.74 9.50
CA PRO A 474 -18.38 4.16 10.79
C PRO A 474 -19.53 4.24 11.80
N ILE A 475 -19.31 3.76 13.03
CA ILE A 475 -20.36 3.81 14.06
C ILE A 475 -20.77 5.25 14.44
N SER A 476 -19.90 6.21 14.19
CA SER A 476 -20.12 7.66 14.39
C SER A 476 -20.95 8.30 13.27
N TYR A 477 -21.16 7.59 12.14
CA TYR A 477 -21.84 8.14 10.96
C TYR A 477 -23.32 7.79 10.95
N ASP A 478 -24.16 8.80 10.72
CA ASP A 478 -25.61 8.59 10.57
C ASP A 478 -25.94 7.94 9.23
N VAL A 479 -26.43 6.71 9.27
CA VAL A 479 -26.78 5.89 8.10
C VAL A 479 -27.84 6.58 7.20
N SER A 480 -28.70 7.45 7.77
CA SER A 480 -29.69 8.22 7.00
C SER A 480 -29.06 9.20 6.00
N ASN A 481 -27.81 9.62 6.26
CA ASN A 481 -27.04 10.56 5.44
C ASN A 481 -26.14 9.88 4.40
N LEU A 482 -26.30 8.58 4.17
CA LEU A 482 -25.48 7.87 3.19
C LEU A 482 -25.65 8.45 1.77
N PRO A 483 -24.54 8.70 1.04
CA PRO A 483 -24.60 9.18 -0.33
C PRO A 483 -25.02 8.05 -1.27
N CYS A 484 -26.33 7.84 -1.43
CA CYS A 484 -26.93 6.77 -2.21
C CYS A 484 -27.28 7.23 -3.63
N ASN A 485 -26.30 7.65 -4.41
CA ASN A 485 -26.51 8.20 -5.76
C ASN A 485 -25.99 7.26 -6.87
N ARG A 486 -26.08 5.95 -6.71
CA ARG A 486 -25.83 5.04 -7.84
C ARG A 486 -27.00 5.12 -8.81
N LYS A 487 -26.72 5.64 -10.03
CA LYS A 487 -27.63 5.57 -11.18
C LYS A 487 -27.69 4.13 -11.71
#